data_43b5c7a73a3ca4ff7f3d6110d609eaaa
#
_entry.id   43b5c7a73a3ca4ff7f3d6110d609eaaa
#
_cell.length_a   1.000
_cell.length_b   1.000
_cell.length_c   1.000
_cell.angle_alpha   90.00
_cell.angle_beta   90.00
_cell.angle_gamma   90.00
#
_symmetry.space_group_name_H-M   'P 1'
#
loop_
_entity.id
_entity.type
_entity.pdbx_description
1 polymer ?
#
loop_
_entity_poly.entity_id
_entity_poly.type
_entity_poly.pdbx_seq_one_letter_code
_entity_poly.pdbx_strand_id
1 'polypeptide(L)'
;SGKQKKPRTEVSATQEAVDAFWDRWHVEFPGSYRDLRRAHAAAVDLILLSHAHQDHISDLEFVSSTIAAASTRTTAFISKVLLDTSQESSGAAYVSERRLTKGGLLESAQDSPYIGRPWHFLDGDIAGAPSADPLDSAAAFWAAAPTSKKRLVPADPFAADPKLRLKYWPVDHSLFGAVGLAVETEAGWVAYSGDLRFHGALGEQTWKFAERLAELRPVALLCEGTRLKEPNQTRETDVLANCLQSVRGAEGKLVVADFSPRNVERLQTFVQIAGETDRMLLVQPRDAYLLRALHLADAAMDNLMERQEIGLYDDPKLIPSNWEKLVRERYRSRTFGPLQVRADRGAFILAFSLTDTPDLLDLAFLTGGEGGGAYIFSNSQAYDDEAAVDLVRLWNWTQNLGLELVGLRPEVGGESGRVTRMKVVPGYHASGHAGADELAEFVRRVRPARLIPIHTDLPGRWAELLEGTEIEITLPEYGAPIRLA
;
A
#
# COMPACT_ATOMS: atom_id res chain seq x y z
N SER A 1 -32.77 -25.18 25.76
CA SER A 1 -31.68 -24.99 26.73
C SER A 1 -31.08 -23.60 26.54
N GLY A 2 -31.59 -22.64 27.35
CA GLY A 2 -31.08 -21.27 27.34
C GLY A 2 -29.69 -21.23 27.93
N LYS A 3 -28.73 -20.79 27.16
CA LYS A 3 -27.42 -20.38 27.69
C LYS A 3 -27.64 -19.11 28.50
N GLN A 4 -27.63 -19.22 29.85
CA GLN A 4 -27.52 -18.08 30.72
C GLN A 4 -26.24 -17.31 30.40
N LYS A 5 -26.39 -16.10 29.84
CA LYS A 5 -25.27 -15.16 29.75
C LYS A 5 -24.82 -14.81 31.17
N LYS A 6 -23.57 -15.09 31.53
CA LYS A 6 -23.00 -14.62 32.78
C LYS A 6 -23.18 -13.11 32.88
N PRO A 7 -23.58 -12.56 34.03
CA PRO A 7 -23.67 -11.12 34.23
C PRO A 7 -22.31 -10.50 34.01
N ARG A 8 -22.21 -9.61 33.04
CA ARG A 8 -21.02 -8.76 32.87
C ARG A 8 -21.00 -7.77 34.03
N THR A 9 -19.92 -7.70 34.75
CA THR A 9 -19.67 -6.69 35.79
C THR A 9 -19.81 -5.32 35.15
N GLU A 10 -20.71 -4.48 35.64
CA GLU A 10 -20.84 -3.09 35.21
C GLU A 10 -19.55 -2.33 35.56
N VAL A 11 -18.78 -1.99 34.56
CA VAL A 11 -17.66 -1.06 34.71
C VAL A 11 -18.15 0.28 34.19
N SER A 12 -18.17 1.27 35.05
CA SER A 12 -18.41 2.66 34.67
C SER A 12 -17.27 3.13 33.78
N ALA A 13 -17.46 3.18 32.48
CA ALA A 13 -16.46 3.77 31.58
C ALA A 13 -16.69 5.28 31.55
N THR A 14 -15.97 5.98 32.39
CA THR A 14 -15.81 7.44 32.30
C THR A 14 -14.83 7.75 31.16
N GLN A 15 -14.83 8.98 30.66
CA GLN A 15 -13.85 9.44 29.68
C GLN A 15 -12.41 9.21 30.22
N GLU A 16 -12.21 9.40 31.53
CA GLU A 16 -10.93 9.10 32.21
C GLU A 16 -10.50 7.62 32.07
N ALA A 17 -11.44 6.67 32.16
CA ALA A 17 -11.14 5.25 32.02
C ALA A 17 -10.78 4.90 30.56
N VAL A 18 -11.42 5.56 29.59
CA VAL A 18 -11.11 5.43 28.17
C VAL A 18 -9.72 6.02 27.88
N ASP A 19 -9.44 7.20 28.42
CA ASP A 19 -8.14 7.86 28.26
C ASP A 19 -7.03 7.03 28.92
N ALA A 20 -7.26 6.47 30.11
CA ALA A 20 -6.31 5.60 30.80
C ALA A 20 -6.06 4.28 30.05
N PHE A 21 -7.07 3.74 29.37
CA PHE A 21 -6.89 2.56 28.51
C PHE A 21 -5.95 2.89 27.35
N TRP A 22 -6.16 4.01 26.69
CA TRP A 22 -5.33 4.45 25.57
C TRP A 22 -3.92 4.85 26.03
N ASP A 23 -3.77 5.53 27.16
CA ASP A 23 -2.47 5.84 27.77
C ASP A 23 -1.64 4.57 28.03
N ARG A 24 -2.30 3.47 28.36
CA ARG A 24 -1.63 2.18 28.62
C ARG A 24 -1.15 1.49 27.34
N TRP A 25 -1.89 1.62 26.26
CA TRP A 25 -1.55 1.04 24.96
C TRP A 25 -0.50 1.86 24.22
N HIS A 26 -0.37 3.15 24.53
CA HIS A 26 0.53 4.09 23.89
C HIS A 26 1.64 4.59 24.80
N VAL A 27 2.10 3.74 25.71
CA VAL A 27 3.25 4.03 26.59
C VAL A 27 4.50 4.43 25.81
N GLU A 28 4.64 3.92 24.59
CA GLU A 28 5.75 4.23 23.69
C GLU A 28 5.63 5.59 22.97
N PHE A 29 4.45 6.21 22.98
CA PHE A 29 4.18 7.50 22.36
C PHE A 29 3.71 8.55 23.38
N PRO A 30 4.56 8.92 24.37
CA PRO A 30 4.15 9.85 25.41
C PRO A 30 3.79 11.20 24.83
N GLY A 31 2.55 11.60 25.00
CA GLY A 31 2.03 12.91 24.63
C GLY A 31 1.28 12.96 23.29
N SER A 32 1.84 12.47 22.19
CA SER A 32 1.28 12.68 20.85
C SER A 32 -0.07 12.00 20.64
N TYR A 33 -0.22 10.71 20.90
CA TYR A 33 -1.50 10.00 20.73
C TYR A 33 -2.54 10.39 21.78
N ARG A 34 -2.11 10.68 22.99
CA ARG A 34 -2.96 11.15 24.07
C ARG A 34 -3.61 12.49 23.72
N ASP A 35 -2.82 13.42 23.19
CA ASP A 35 -3.28 14.74 22.79
C ASP A 35 -4.13 14.68 21.50
N LEU A 36 -3.83 13.77 20.58
CA LEU A 36 -4.59 13.52 19.37
C LEU A 36 -6.00 12.94 19.64
N ARG A 37 -6.24 12.36 20.83
CA ARG A 37 -7.53 11.78 21.22
C ARG A 37 -8.38 12.62 22.15
N ARG A 38 -7.79 13.56 22.85
CA ARG A 38 -8.55 14.45 23.72
C ARG A 38 -9.42 15.38 22.91
N ALA A 39 -10.72 15.27 23.11
CA ALA A 39 -11.75 16.02 22.37
C ALA A 39 -11.69 17.56 22.55
N HIS A 40 -10.79 18.08 23.39
CA HIS A 40 -10.82 19.47 23.82
C HIS A 40 -9.78 20.39 23.19
N ALA A 41 -8.69 19.87 22.67
CA ALA A 41 -7.74 20.57 21.78
C ALA A 41 -6.83 19.52 21.14
N ALA A 42 -7.00 19.25 19.87
CA ALA A 42 -6.04 18.43 19.15
C ALA A 42 -4.70 19.17 19.13
N ALA A 43 -3.62 18.52 19.54
CA ALA A 43 -2.26 19.05 19.42
C ALA A 43 -1.82 19.10 17.94
N VAL A 44 -2.59 18.47 17.05
CA VAL A 44 -2.34 18.36 15.62
C VAL A 44 -3.61 18.75 14.86
N ASP A 45 -3.48 19.70 13.95
CA ASP A 45 -4.58 20.21 13.13
C ASP A 45 -4.75 19.40 11.83
N LEU A 46 -3.65 18.86 11.28
CA LEU A 46 -3.62 18.21 9.99
C LEU A 46 -2.53 17.12 9.95
N ILE A 47 -2.86 15.98 9.36
CA ILE A 47 -1.92 14.88 9.09
C ILE A 47 -1.60 14.89 7.59
N LEU A 48 -0.32 15.01 7.26
CA LEU A 48 0.17 14.97 5.88
C LEU A 48 0.60 13.55 5.54
N LEU A 49 0.04 12.97 4.48
CA LEU A 49 0.36 11.63 4.02
C LEU A 49 1.09 11.70 2.70
N SER A 50 2.28 11.13 2.65
CA SER A 50 3.07 11.05 1.41
C SER A 50 2.51 9.99 0.45
N HIS A 51 2.12 8.82 0.94
CA HIS A 51 1.58 7.71 0.15
C HIS A 51 0.84 6.69 1.04
N ALA A 52 0.22 5.67 0.42
CA ALA A 52 -0.69 4.75 1.08
C ALA A 52 -0.10 3.35 1.36
N HIS A 53 1.21 3.23 1.61
CA HIS A 53 1.73 1.99 2.17
C HIS A 53 1.27 1.80 3.62
N GLN A 54 1.17 0.55 4.05
CA GLN A 54 0.59 0.18 5.35
C GLN A 54 1.34 0.84 6.51
N ASP A 55 2.66 0.83 6.47
CA ASP A 55 3.55 1.42 7.47
C ASP A 55 3.48 2.96 7.56
N HIS A 56 2.82 3.62 6.58
CA HIS A 56 2.56 5.07 6.60
C HIS A 56 1.13 5.44 6.97
N ILE A 57 0.17 4.52 6.89
CA ILE A 57 -1.25 4.83 7.12
C ILE A 57 -1.91 4.01 8.22
N SER A 58 -1.34 2.89 8.67
CA SER A 58 -2.00 1.99 9.63
C SER A 58 -2.32 2.66 10.95
N ASP A 59 -1.43 3.53 11.44
CA ASP A 59 -1.61 4.19 12.73
C ASP A 59 -2.71 5.27 12.74
N LEU A 60 -3.26 5.61 11.56
CA LEU A 60 -4.41 6.53 11.48
C LEU A 60 -5.65 6.02 12.19
N GLU A 61 -5.79 4.70 12.38
CA GLU A 61 -6.90 4.14 13.15
C GLU A 61 -6.87 4.56 14.63
N PHE A 62 -5.67 4.87 15.17
CA PHE A 62 -5.48 5.32 16.54
C PHE A 62 -5.61 6.83 16.70
N VAL A 63 -5.68 7.57 15.60
CA VAL A 63 -5.85 9.02 15.58
C VAL A 63 -7.31 9.39 15.49
N SER A 64 -7.76 10.39 16.25
CA SER A 64 -9.12 10.89 16.20
C SER A 64 -9.59 11.10 14.77
N SER A 65 -10.78 10.59 14.45
CA SER A 65 -11.39 10.76 13.11
C SER A 65 -11.75 12.23 12.79
N THR A 66 -11.72 13.11 13.79
CA THR A 66 -11.97 14.55 13.59
C THR A 66 -10.75 15.31 13.08
N ILE A 67 -9.54 14.75 13.22
CA ILE A 67 -8.32 15.34 12.68
C ILE A 67 -8.26 15.03 11.19
N ALA A 68 -8.14 16.09 10.40
CA ALA A 68 -8.08 15.99 8.95
C ALA A 68 -6.80 15.31 8.46
N ALA A 69 -6.90 14.58 7.35
CA ALA A 69 -5.76 14.09 6.59
C ALA A 69 -5.63 14.89 5.29
N ALA A 70 -4.41 15.05 4.79
CA ALA A 70 -4.13 15.63 3.49
C ALA A 70 -3.21 14.71 2.67
N SER A 71 -3.58 14.47 1.43
CA SER A 71 -2.79 13.70 0.46
C SER A 71 -3.26 13.98 -0.96
N THR A 72 -2.63 13.36 -1.95
CA THR A 72 -3.22 13.27 -3.29
C THR A 72 -4.52 12.44 -3.25
N ARG A 73 -5.42 12.65 -4.23
CA ARG A 73 -6.63 11.83 -4.41
C ARG A 73 -6.27 10.36 -4.58
N THR A 74 -5.23 10.07 -5.33
CA THR A 74 -4.74 8.69 -5.53
C THR A 74 -4.39 8.01 -4.21
N THR A 75 -3.61 8.64 -3.35
CA THR A 75 -3.27 8.13 -2.00
C THR A 75 -4.53 7.91 -1.15
N ALA A 76 -5.46 8.88 -1.15
CA ALA A 76 -6.71 8.77 -0.41
C ALA A 76 -7.58 7.59 -0.90
N PHE A 77 -7.69 7.41 -2.21
CA PHE A 77 -8.50 6.34 -2.81
C PHE A 77 -7.90 4.96 -2.56
N ILE A 78 -6.56 4.80 -2.64
CA ILE A 78 -5.90 3.57 -2.25
C ILE A 78 -6.16 3.26 -0.77
N SER A 79 -6.04 4.26 0.12
CA SER A 79 -6.33 4.10 1.54
C SER A 79 -7.77 3.63 1.79
N LYS A 80 -8.73 4.15 1.02
CA LYS A 80 -10.12 3.71 1.06
C LYS A 80 -10.30 2.29 0.53
N VAL A 81 -9.66 1.92 -0.59
CA VAL A 81 -9.70 0.54 -1.13
C VAL A 81 -9.20 -0.46 -0.11
N LEU A 82 -8.09 -0.15 0.57
CA LEU A 82 -7.54 -1.02 1.61
C LEU A 82 -8.54 -1.25 2.75
N LEU A 83 -9.23 -0.21 3.18
CA LEU A 83 -10.32 -0.32 4.17
C LEU A 83 -11.52 -1.13 3.65
N ASP A 84 -11.97 -0.85 2.44
CA ASP A 84 -13.15 -1.48 1.86
C ASP A 84 -12.95 -3.00 1.64
N THR A 85 -11.72 -3.41 1.34
CA THR A 85 -11.39 -4.80 0.95
C THR A 85 -10.80 -5.64 2.08
N SER A 86 -10.30 -5.02 3.16
CA SER A 86 -9.77 -5.75 4.32
C SER A 86 -10.86 -6.06 5.35
N GLN A 87 -10.62 -7.07 6.17
CA GLN A 87 -11.43 -7.32 7.37
C GLN A 87 -10.96 -6.48 8.57
N GLU A 88 -9.78 -5.92 8.47
CA GLU A 88 -9.14 -5.06 9.47
C GLU A 88 -9.20 -3.62 9.02
N SER A 89 -9.64 -2.71 9.89
CA SER A 89 -9.74 -1.29 9.55
C SER A 89 -8.42 -0.58 9.83
N SER A 90 -7.79 -0.02 8.82
CA SER A 90 -6.67 0.91 9.01
C SER A 90 -7.13 2.33 9.43
N GLY A 91 -8.43 2.57 9.54
CA GLY A 91 -9.00 3.83 10.02
C GLY A 91 -8.65 5.09 9.23
N ALA A 92 -8.02 4.95 8.06
CA ALA A 92 -7.52 6.11 7.32
C ALA A 92 -8.66 6.99 6.76
N ALA A 93 -9.48 6.46 5.84
CA ALA A 93 -10.53 7.23 5.17
C ALA A 93 -11.82 7.37 6.00
N TYR A 94 -12.14 6.37 6.79
CA TYR A 94 -13.29 6.36 7.71
C TYR A 94 -13.05 5.40 8.87
N VAL A 95 -13.82 5.57 9.94
CA VAL A 95 -13.79 4.69 11.12
C VAL A 95 -15.18 4.14 11.39
N SER A 96 -15.28 2.96 12.00
CA SER A 96 -16.55 2.46 12.51
C SER A 96 -16.92 3.22 13.78
N GLU A 97 -18.10 3.86 13.81
CA GLU A 97 -18.57 4.50 15.03
C GLU A 97 -18.64 3.47 16.16
N ARG A 98 -18.07 3.81 17.30
CA ARG A 98 -18.17 3.02 18.53
C ARG A 98 -19.06 3.77 19.52
N ARG A 99 -19.95 3.05 20.15
CA ARG A 99 -20.85 3.60 21.16
C ARG A 99 -20.60 2.94 22.50
N LEU A 100 -20.69 3.75 23.56
CA LEU A 100 -20.63 3.25 24.90
C LEU A 100 -21.92 2.46 25.20
N THR A 101 -21.78 1.18 25.52
CA THR A 101 -22.91 0.35 25.92
C THR A 101 -23.33 0.66 27.36
N LYS A 102 -24.54 0.23 27.77
CA LYS A 102 -25.01 0.34 29.16
C LYS A 102 -24.08 -0.37 30.17
N GLY A 103 -23.27 -1.31 29.70
CA GLY A 103 -22.25 -2.00 30.49
C GLY A 103 -20.87 -1.34 30.48
N GLY A 104 -20.74 -0.12 29.95
CA GLY A 104 -19.49 0.62 29.95
C GLY A 104 -18.45 0.13 28.93
N LEU A 105 -18.84 -0.66 27.91
CA LEU A 105 -17.95 -1.13 26.85
C LEU A 105 -18.13 -0.29 25.59
N LEU A 106 -17.01 0.01 24.91
CA LEU A 106 -17.04 0.59 23.58
C LEU A 106 -17.24 -0.53 22.55
N GLU A 107 -18.43 -0.60 21.98
CA GLU A 107 -18.79 -1.59 20.96
C GLU A 107 -19.14 -0.92 19.63
N SER A 108 -18.72 -1.51 18.53
CA SER A 108 -19.26 -1.21 17.23
C SER A 108 -20.59 -1.93 17.07
N ALA A 109 -21.71 -1.19 17.17
CA ALA A 109 -23.02 -1.78 16.93
C ALA A 109 -23.20 -2.09 15.44
N GLN A 110 -24.00 -3.11 15.11
CA GLN A 110 -24.27 -3.49 13.71
C GLN A 110 -24.94 -2.38 12.91
N ASP A 111 -25.68 -1.50 13.57
CA ASP A 111 -26.39 -0.35 13.02
C ASP A 111 -25.61 0.97 13.08
N SER A 112 -24.44 0.97 13.76
CA SER A 112 -23.58 2.16 13.81
C SER A 112 -23.03 2.49 12.42
N PRO A 113 -23.10 3.76 11.99
CA PRO A 113 -22.54 4.16 10.71
C PRO A 113 -21.00 4.08 10.70
N TYR A 114 -20.43 4.14 9.52
CA TYR A 114 -19.06 4.58 9.35
C TYR A 114 -19.02 6.12 9.37
N ILE A 115 -18.01 6.68 10.02
CA ILE A 115 -17.77 8.11 10.08
C ILE A 115 -16.55 8.42 9.21
N GLY A 116 -16.75 9.25 8.19
CA GLY A 116 -15.68 9.71 7.31
C GLY A 116 -14.70 10.60 8.06
N ARG A 117 -13.43 10.54 7.70
CA ARG A 117 -12.40 11.49 8.13
C ARG A 117 -12.44 12.72 7.23
N PRO A 118 -12.34 13.96 7.76
CA PRO A 118 -12.11 15.11 6.93
C PRO A 118 -10.83 14.94 6.10
N TRP A 119 -10.91 15.25 4.80
CA TRP A 119 -9.78 15.04 3.89
C TRP A 119 -9.54 16.26 3.04
N HIS A 120 -8.29 16.67 2.95
CA HIS A 120 -7.84 17.73 2.05
C HIS A 120 -7.05 17.09 0.90
N PHE A 121 -7.58 17.23 -0.32
CA PHE A 121 -6.91 16.72 -1.50
C PHE A 121 -5.94 17.74 -2.05
N LEU A 122 -4.64 17.41 -2.06
CA LEU A 122 -3.57 18.32 -2.47
C LEU A 122 -3.65 18.66 -3.97
N ASP A 123 -4.18 17.74 -4.76
CA ASP A 123 -4.27 17.82 -6.22
C ASP A 123 -5.68 18.21 -6.72
N GLY A 124 -6.49 18.82 -5.85
CA GLY A 124 -7.82 19.37 -6.15
C GLY A 124 -8.97 18.46 -5.74
N ASP A 125 -10.17 19.04 -5.73
CA ASP A 125 -11.37 18.40 -5.23
C ASP A 125 -11.77 17.16 -6.04
N ILE A 126 -12.55 16.28 -5.41
CA ILE A 126 -13.12 15.10 -6.06
C ILE A 126 -14.16 15.54 -7.09
N ALA A 127 -13.95 15.15 -8.34
CA ALA A 127 -14.84 15.44 -9.45
C ALA A 127 -15.95 14.37 -9.59
N GLY A 128 -17.02 14.76 -10.25
CA GLY A 128 -18.11 13.87 -10.68
C GLY A 128 -19.41 14.06 -9.91
N ALA A 129 -20.49 13.58 -10.52
CA ALA A 129 -21.81 13.59 -9.90
C ALA A 129 -22.00 12.37 -8.96
N PRO A 130 -22.85 12.47 -7.94
CA PRO A 130 -23.29 11.31 -7.20
C PRO A 130 -23.92 10.27 -8.14
N SER A 131 -23.63 9.00 -7.91
CA SER A 131 -24.21 7.86 -8.63
C SER A 131 -24.65 6.79 -7.65
N ALA A 132 -25.63 5.98 -8.06
CA ALA A 132 -26.03 4.80 -7.32
C ALA A 132 -24.98 3.68 -7.37
N ASP A 133 -24.19 3.63 -8.45
CA ASP A 133 -23.01 2.75 -8.55
C ASP A 133 -21.77 3.50 -8.07
N PRO A 134 -21.13 3.06 -6.96
CA PRO A 134 -19.89 3.64 -6.47
C PRO A 134 -18.75 3.64 -7.49
N LEU A 135 -18.79 2.76 -8.47
CA LEU A 135 -17.73 2.64 -9.48
C LEU A 135 -17.90 3.56 -10.71
N ASP A 136 -18.94 4.41 -10.73
CA ASP A 136 -19.19 5.31 -11.85
C ASP A 136 -18.42 6.63 -11.76
N SER A 137 -18.26 7.18 -10.56
CA SER A 137 -17.57 8.47 -10.36
C SER A 137 -16.73 8.51 -9.10
N ALA A 138 -15.76 9.41 -9.06
CA ALA A 138 -14.93 9.65 -7.89
C ALA A 138 -15.77 10.05 -6.66
N ALA A 139 -16.77 10.92 -6.85
CA ALA A 139 -17.64 11.36 -5.77
C ALA A 139 -18.50 10.21 -5.22
N ALA A 140 -19.06 9.36 -6.09
CA ALA A 140 -19.82 8.19 -5.67
C ALA A 140 -18.95 7.18 -4.93
N PHE A 141 -17.73 6.92 -5.42
CA PHE A 141 -16.77 6.03 -4.79
C PHE A 141 -16.39 6.51 -3.38
N TRP A 142 -16.06 7.79 -3.24
CA TRP A 142 -15.63 8.35 -1.96
C TRP A 142 -16.75 8.33 -0.91
N ALA A 143 -18.00 8.54 -1.32
CA ALA A 143 -19.16 8.55 -0.45
C ALA A 143 -19.71 7.15 -0.12
N ALA A 144 -19.26 6.10 -0.80
CA ALA A 144 -19.79 4.75 -0.62
C ALA A 144 -19.29 4.07 0.65
N ALA A 145 -20.20 3.38 1.35
CA ALA A 145 -19.83 2.46 2.42
C ALA A 145 -19.43 1.09 1.83
N PRO A 146 -18.49 0.35 2.47
CA PRO A 146 -18.04 -0.96 1.99
C PRO A 146 -19.10 -2.05 2.11
N THR A 147 -20.14 -1.81 2.91
CA THR A 147 -21.20 -2.77 3.15
C THR A 147 -22.57 -2.15 2.89
N SER A 148 -23.53 -2.96 2.46
CA SER A 148 -24.92 -2.54 2.29
C SER A 148 -25.70 -2.35 3.62
N LYS A 149 -25.12 -2.80 4.73
CA LYS A 149 -25.78 -2.77 6.06
C LYS A 149 -25.52 -1.48 6.83
N LYS A 150 -24.44 -0.79 6.52
CA LYS A 150 -24.04 0.45 7.20
C LYS A 150 -23.92 1.57 6.16
N ARG A 151 -24.28 2.77 6.57
CA ARG A 151 -24.02 3.97 5.75
C ARG A 151 -22.68 4.59 6.13
N LEU A 152 -22.06 5.30 5.20
CA LEU A 152 -20.97 6.21 5.48
C LEU A 152 -21.56 7.61 5.71
N VAL A 153 -21.31 8.19 6.88
CA VAL A 153 -21.60 9.59 7.16
C VAL A 153 -20.39 10.37 6.71
N PRO A 154 -20.51 11.26 5.72
CA PRO A 154 -19.40 12.07 5.27
C PRO A 154 -18.90 12.97 6.40
N ALA A 155 -17.61 13.26 6.41
CA ALA A 155 -17.07 14.28 7.28
C ALA A 155 -17.47 15.66 6.81
N ASP A 156 -17.45 16.63 7.73
CA ASP A 156 -17.55 18.03 7.36
C ASP A 156 -16.37 18.43 6.44
N PRO A 157 -16.58 19.35 5.50
CA PRO A 157 -15.51 19.85 4.66
C PRO A 157 -14.37 20.43 5.50
N PHE A 158 -13.14 19.99 5.21
CA PHE A 158 -11.96 20.54 5.85
C PHE A 158 -11.60 21.88 5.22
N ALA A 159 -11.52 22.91 6.04
CA ALA A 159 -10.99 24.21 5.65
C ALA A 159 -9.54 24.32 6.15
N ALA A 160 -8.58 24.23 5.23
CA ALA A 160 -7.18 24.45 5.57
C ALA A 160 -6.97 25.88 6.12
N ASP A 161 -6.09 26.02 7.12
CA ASP A 161 -5.68 27.34 7.57
C ASP A 161 -5.06 28.11 6.39
N PRO A 162 -5.56 29.28 6.02
CA PRO A 162 -5.00 30.10 4.95
C PRO A 162 -3.52 30.46 5.15
N LYS A 163 -3.00 30.34 6.38
CA LYS A 163 -1.60 30.56 6.70
C LYS A 163 -0.72 29.35 6.44
N LEU A 164 -1.31 28.15 6.30
CA LEU A 164 -0.55 26.95 6.00
C LEU A 164 0.04 27.06 4.60
N ARG A 165 1.35 27.20 4.54
CA ARG A 165 2.09 27.19 3.27
C ARG A 165 2.69 25.81 3.08
N LEU A 166 1.95 24.99 2.35
CA LEU A 166 2.30 23.61 2.00
C LEU A 166 2.59 23.54 0.50
N LYS A 167 3.67 22.85 0.15
CA LYS A 167 3.97 22.45 -1.22
C LYS A 167 4.12 20.93 -1.28
N TYR A 168 3.76 20.36 -2.42
CA TYR A 168 3.95 18.93 -2.69
C TYR A 168 4.42 18.73 -4.13
N TRP A 169 5.10 17.61 -4.35
CA TRP A 169 5.55 17.21 -5.68
C TRP A 169 5.43 15.71 -5.80
N PRO A 170 4.97 15.19 -6.95
CA PRO A 170 4.97 13.76 -7.18
C PRO A 170 6.40 13.22 -7.19
N VAL A 171 6.57 12.04 -6.62
CA VAL A 171 7.81 11.27 -6.60
C VAL A 171 7.57 9.87 -7.15
N ASP A 172 8.61 9.26 -7.67
CA ASP A 172 8.58 7.85 -8.05
C ASP A 172 8.64 6.98 -6.80
N HIS A 173 7.74 6.03 -6.74
CA HIS A 173 7.69 4.97 -5.74
C HIS A 173 6.90 3.79 -6.29
N SER A 174 6.96 2.60 -5.66
CA SER A 174 6.21 1.42 -6.11
C SER A 174 4.68 1.61 -6.07
N LEU A 175 4.20 2.61 -5.35
CA LEU A 175 2.80 2.97 -5.20
C LEU A 175 2.52 4.31 -5.87
N PHE A 176 1.51 4.37 -6.74
CA PHE A 176 1.10 5.60 -7.40
C PHE A 176 0.50 6.61 -6.41
N GLY A 177 0.65 7.90 -6.73
CA GLY A 177 0.18 9.00 -5.90
C GLY A 177 1.15 9.41 -4.80
N ALA A 178 2.34 8.80 -4.73
CA ALA A 178 3.38 9.17 -3.78
C ALA A 178 3.88 10.59 -4.04
N VAL A 179 4.11 11.33 -2.94
CA VAL A 179 4.57 12.72 -2.97
C VAL A 179 5.64 13.00 -1.92
N GLY A 180 6.57 13.87 -2.27
CA GLY A 180 7.36 14.60 -1.30
C GLY A 180 6.67 15.92 -0.93
N LEU A 181 6.92 16.40 0.27
CA LEU A 181 6.22 17.54 0.88
C LEU A 181 7.21 18.59 1.37
N ALA A 182 6.77 19.86 1.44
CA ALA A 182 7.49 20.89 2.18
C ALA A 182 6.49 21.85 2.85
N VAL A 183 6.75 22.17 4.11
CA VAL A 183 5.95 23.09 4.92
C VAL A 183 6.81 24.29 5.30
N GLU A 184 6.31 25.50 5.10
CA GLU A 184 6.98 26.72 5.54
C GLU A 184 6.67 26.96 7.03
N THR A 185 7.72 27.13 7.81
CA THR A 185 7.67 27.42 9.24
C THR A 185 8.33 28.79 9.50
N GLU A 186 8.28 29.25 10.74
CA GLU A 186 9.01 30.50 11.13
C GLU A 186 10.53 30.33 10.95
N ALA A 187 11.08 29.13 11.04
CA ALA A 187 12.49 28.86 10.81
C ALA A 187 12.86 28.74 9.32
N GLY A 188 11.88 28.60 8.43
CA GLY A 188 12.06 28.36 7.01
C GLY A 188 11.34 27.09 6.55
N TRP A 189 11.70 26.59 5.36
CA TRP A 189 11.08 25.40 4.78
C TRP A 189 11.59 24.12 5.45
N VAL A 190 10.68 23.26 5.90
CA VAL A 190 10.94 21.91 6.35
C VAL A 190 10.41 20.95 5.27
N ALA A 191 11.28 20.13 4.74
CA ALA A 191 10.95 19.17 3.69
C ALA A 191 10.86 17.74 4.23
N TYR A 192 9.98 16.94 3.63
CA TYR A 192 9.80 15.52 3.88
C TYR A 192 9.84 14.76 2.56
N SER A 193 10.76 13.81 2.45
CA SER A 193 10.97 13.10 1.19
C SER A 193 9.79 12.20 0.78
N GLY A 194 9.03 11.68 1.75
CA GLY A 194 8.29 10.45 1.53
C GLY A 194 9.27 9.33 1.22
N ASP A 195 8.80 8.26 0.60
CA ASP A 195 9.62 7.18 0.07
C ASP A 195 9.98 7.44 -1.39
N LEU A 196 11.23 7.24 -1.73
CA LEU A 196 11.81 7.65 -3.00
C LEU A 196 12.29 6.46 -3.83
N ARG A 197 12.09 6.58 -5.14
CA ARG A 197 12.69 5.72 -6.16
C ARG A 197 13.12 6.60 -7.34
N PHE A 198 14.16 6.19 -8.09
CA PHE A 198 14.70 6.94 -9.24
C PHE A 198 14.78 6.10 -10.51
N HIS A 199 14.54 4.82 -10.41
CA HIS A 199 14.73 3.82 -11.46
C HIS A 199 13.42 3.23 -12.02
N GLY A 200 12.26 3.71 -11.57
CA GLY A 200 10.96 3.40 -12.15
C GLY A 200 10.59 4.38 -13.26
N ALA A 201 9.38 4.22 -13.80
CA ALA A 201 8.89 5.05 -14.90
C ALA A 201 8.78 6.54 -14.55
N LEU A 202 8.61 6.87 -13.28
CA LEU A 202 8.44 8.24 -12.79
C LEU A 202 9.73 8.82 -12.16
N GLY A 203 10.87 8.15 -12.30
CA GLY A 203 12.14 8.55 -11.66
C GLY A 203 12.59 9.98 -11.97
N GLU A 204 12.29 10.50 -13.17
CA GLU A 204 12.50 11.91 -13.49
C GLU A 204 11.72 12.87 -12.60
N GLN A 205 10.53 12.50 -12.12
CA GLN A 205 9.75 13.35 -11.23
C GLN A 205 10.45 13.49 -9.87
N THR A 206 11.08 12.41 -9.37
CA THR A 206 11.87 12.46 -8.14
C THR A 206 13.10 13.38 -8.28
N TRP A 207 13.77 13.38 -9.43
CA TRP A 207 14.86 14.33 -9.67
C TRP A 207 14.36 15.78 -9.76
N LYS A 208 13.24 16.03 -10.41
CA LYS A 208 12.60 17.36 -10.43
C LYS A 208 12.20 17.81 -9.02
N PHE A 209 11.75 16.90 -8.17
CA PHE A 209 11.49 17.21 -6.76
C PHE A 209 12.75 17.69 -6.04
N ALA A 210 13.91 17.02 -6.24
CA ALA A 210 15.17 17.49 -5.69
C ALA A 210 15.51 18.92 -6.11
N GLU A 211 15.33 19.26 -7.39
CA GLU A 211 15.57 20.60 -7.94
C GLU A 211 14.66 21.64 -7.29
N ARG A 212 13.35 21.31 -7.13
CA ARG A 212 12.38 22.19 -6.48
C ARG A 212 12.69 22.40 -5.01
N LEU A 213 13.14 21.39 -4.30
CA LEU A 213 13.58 21.55 -2.91
C LEU A 213 14.84 22.41 -2.82
N ALA A 214 15.80 22.26 -3.74
CA ALA A 214 16.98 23.08 -3.78
C ALA A 214 16.66 24.59 -3.94
N GLU A 215 15.65 24.92 -4.75
CA GLU A 215 15.13 26.29 -4.89
C GLU A 215 14.59 26.86 -3.55
N LEU A 216 13.98 26.00 -2.73
CA LEU A 216 13.42 26.40 -1.42
C LEU A 216 14.49 26.56 -0.34
N ARG A 217 15.67 25.96 -0.50
CA ARG A 217 16.74 25.95 0.51
C ARG A 217 16.24 25.50 1.88
N PRO A 218 15.77 24.26 2.01
CA PRO A 218 15.13 23.82 3.26
C PRO A 218 16.10 23.88 4.44
N VAL A 219 15.61 24.39 5.57
CA VAL A 219 16.35 24.40 6.84
C VAL A 219 16.49 23.00 7.41
N ALA A 220 15.56 22.08 7.07
CA ALA A 220 15.63 20.69 7.39
C ALA A 220 14.99 19.83 6.29
N LEU A 221 15.58 18.66 6.05
CA LEU A 221 15.05 17.61 5.21
C LEU A 221 14.93 16.32 6.04
N LEU A 222 13.70 15.86 6.24
CA LEU A 222 13.42 14.52 6.73
C LEU A 222 13.50 13.57 5.53
N CYS A 223 14.49 12.68 5.50
CA CYS A 223 14.74 11.81 4.36
C CYS A 223 14.74 10.34 4.75
N GLU A 224 14.06 9.52 3.93
CA GLU A 224 14.10 8.08 4.04
C GLU A 224 15.51 7.52 3.88
N GLY A 225 15.72 6.31 4.37
CA GLY A 225 16.97 5.58 4.23
C GLY A 225 16.79 4.07 4.30
N THR A 226 15.71 3.55 3.70
CA THR A 226 15.34 2.13 3.76
C THR A 226 16.45 1.24 3.20
N ARG A 227 17.10 1.65 2.12
CA ARG A 227 18.12 0.84 1.43
C ARG A 227 19.52 1.46 1.43
N LEU A 228 19.97 1.99 2.55
CA LEU A 228 21.33 2.55 2.68
C LEU A 228 22.46 1.51 2.64
N LYS A 229 22.15 0.21 2.64
CA LYS A 229 23.15 -0.88 2.58
C LYS A 229 23.62 -1.21 1.18
N GLU A 230 22.76 -1.06 0.20
CA GLU A 230 22.94 -1.65 -1.12
C GLU A 230 22.71 -0.64 -2.25
N PRO A 231 23.54 -0.68 -3.30
CA PRO A 231 23.24 0.05 -4.52
C PRO A 231 22.02 -0.55 -5.20
N ASN A 232 21.34 0.24 -6.01
CA ASN A 232 20.25 -0.28 -6.82
C ASN A 232 20.81 -1.09 -8.01
N GLN A 233 20.36 -2.36 -8.17
CA GLN A 233 20.92 -3.29 -9.16
C GLN A 233 19.94 -3.69 -10.26
N THR A 234 18.63 -3.46 -10.09
CA THR A 234 17.61 -3.93 -11.04
C THR A 234 16.67 -2.79 -11.41
N ARG A 235 16.41 -2.64 -12.70
CA ARG A 235 15.47 -1.68 -13.27
C ARG A 235 14.17 -2.39 -13.67
N GLU A 236 13.06 -1.67 -13.77
CA GLU A 236 11.80 -2.24 -14.26
C GLU A 236 11.89 -2.78 -15.69
N THR A 237 12.79 -2.22 -16.52
CA THR A 237 13.09 -2.75 -17.86
C THR A 237 13.72 -4.15 -17.84
N ASP A 238 14.54 -4.43 -16.82
CA ASP A 238 15.16 -5.76 -16.65
C ASP A 238 14.09 -6.77 -16.23
N VAL A 239 13.18 -6.33 -15.35
CA VAL A 239 12.05 -7.15 -14.90
C VAL A 239 11.14 -7.50 -16.06
N LEU A 240 10.78 -6.53 -16.91
CA LEU A 240 9.99 -6.76 -18.12
C LEU A 240 10.66 -7.82 -19.01
N ALA A 241 11.94 -7.65 -19.33
CA ALA A 241 12.66 -8.55 -20.23
C ALA A 241 12.72 -9.99 -19.68
N ASN A 242 13.06 -10.17 -18.39
CA ASN A 242 13.20 -11.48 -17.78
C ASN A 242 11.85 -12.19 -17.59
N CYS A 243 10.82 -11.45 -17.14
CA CYS A 243 9.48 -12.01 -17.00
C CYS A 243 8.89 -12.39 -18.37
N LEU A 244 9.06 -11.57 -19.40
CA LEU A 244 8.63 -11.88 -20.77
C LEU A 244 9.29 -13.16 -21.30
N GLN A 245 10.60 -13.30 -21.10
CA GLN A 245 11.31 -14.52 -21.48
C GLN A 245 10.75 -15.76 -20.76
N SER A 246 10.46 -15.64 -19.47
CA SER A 246 9.89 -16.72 -18.66
C SER A 246 8.49 -17.11 -19.13
N VAL A 247 7.64 -16.14 -19.47
CA VAL A 247 6.29 -16.38 -20.00
C VAL A 247 6.35 -17.06 -21.38
N ARG A 248 7.26 -16.63 -22.26
CA ARG A 248 7.50 -17.29 -23.56
C ARG A 248 7.99 -18.73 -23.39
N GLY A 249 8.83 -19.01 -22.38
CA GLY A 249 9.29 -20.37 -22.05
C GLY A 249 8.18 -21.30 -21.55
N ALA A 250 7.06 -20.75 -21.12
CA ALA A 250 5.88 -21.48 -20.66
C ALA A 250 4.76 -21.53 -21.71
N GLU A 251 5.11 -21.61 -23.01
CA GLU A 251 4.14 -21.71 -24.11
C GLU A 251 3.15 -22.87 -23.89
N GLY A 252 1.85 -22.60 -24.08
CA GLY A 252 0.77 -23.57 -23.86
C GLY A 252 0.51 -23.99 -22.41
N LYS A 253 1.27 -23.48 -21.45
CA LYS A 253 1.17 -23.80 -20.02
C LYS A 253 0.63 -22.64 -19.21
N LEU A 254 0.15 -22.93 -18.00
CA LEU A 254 -0.28 -21.91 -17.06
C LEU A 254 0.91 -21.04 -16.61
N VAL A 255 0.68 -19.73 -16.47
CA VAL A 255 1.61 -18.81 -15.83
C VAL A 255 0.92 -18.14 -14.64
N VAL A 256 1.61 -18.15 -13.50
CA VAL A 256 1.24 -17.37 -12.31
C VAL A 256 2.28 -16.28 -12.13
N ALA A 257 1.85 -15.04 -11.96
CA ALA A 257 2.70 -13.88 -11.72
C ALA A 257 2.44 -13.35 -10.31
N ASP A 258 3.44 -13.50 -9.43
CA ASP A 258 3.38 -13.06 -8.05
C ASP A 258 4.04 -11.70 -7.91
N PHE A 259 3.22 -10.68 -7.71
CA PHE A 259 3.64 -9.32 -7.41
C PHE A 259 2.58 -8.64 -6.53
N SER A 260 2.98 -7.58 -5.83
CA SER A 260 2.01 -6.77 -5.09
C SER A 260 1.05 -6.08 -6.06
N PRO A 261 -0.27 -6.32 -5.98
CA PRO A 261 -1.24 -5.65 -6.88
C PRO A 261 -1.24 -4.12 -6.76
N ARG A 262 -0.73 -3.61 -5.63
CA ARG A 262 -0.56 -2.17 -5.40
C ARG A 262 0.60 -1.59 -6.20
N ASN A 263 1.56 -2.43 -6.63
CA ASN A 263 2.59 -2.03 -7.59
C ASN A 263 1.99 -2.01 -9.00
N VAL A 264 1.31 -0.91 -9.32
CA VAL A 264 0.59 -0.74 -10.59
C VAL A 264 1.54 -0.74 -11.78
N GLU A 265 2.77 -0.25 -11.62
CA GLU A 265 3.79 -0.32 -12.68
C GLU A 265 4.12 -1.77 -13.04
N ARG A 266 4.28 -2.64 -12.04
CA ARG A 266 4.49 -4.08 -12.27
C ARG A 266 3.27 -4.73 -12.90
N LEU A 267 2.07 -4.33 -12.50
CA LEU A 267 0.84 -4.80 -13.14
C LEU A 267 0.80 -4.38 -14.62
N GLN A 268 1.15 -3.13 -14.94
CA GLN A 268 1.27 -2.66 -16.33
C GLN A 268 2.31 -3.47 -17.11
N THR A 269 3.44 -3.82 -16.48
CA THR A 269 4.43 -4.73 -17.06
C THR A 269 3.81 -6.07 -17.45
N PHE A 270 3.02 -6.69 -16.58
CA PHE A 270 2.37 -7.96 -16.90
C PHE A 270 1.20 -7.83 -17.88
N VAL A 271 0.51 -6.71 -17.94
CA VAL A 271 -0.45 -6.41 -19.03
C VAL A 271 0.26 -6.33 -20.38
N GLN A 272 1.42 -5.66 -20.43
CA GLN A 272 2.24 -5.63 -21.65
C GLN A 272 2.71 -7.04 -22.05
N ILE A 273 3.24 -7.81 -21.09
CA ILE A 273 3.66 -9.20 -21.34
C ILE A 273 2.50 -10.06 -21.87
N ALA A 274 1.31 -9.89 -21.29
CA ALA A 274 0.11 -10.60 -21.76
C ALA A 274 -0.18 -10.31 -23.23
N GLY A 275 -0.17 -9.03 -23.64
CA GLY A 275 -0.34 -8.63 -25.03
C GLY A 275 0.76 -9.15 -25.96
N GLU A 276 2.03 -9.14 -25.53
CA GLU A 276 3.16 -9.63 -26.34
C GLU A 276 3.22 -11.16 -26.46
N THR A 277 2.42 -11.88 -25.69
CA THR A 277 2.37 -13.36 -25.65
C THR A 277 1.00 -13.92 -26.00
N ASP A 278 0.10 -13.10 -26.54
CA ASP A 278 -1.29 -13.45 -26.89
C ASP A 278 -2.05 -14.10 -25.70
N ARG A 279 -1.78 -13.60 -24.48
CA ARG A 279 -2.43 -14.05 -23.25
C ARG A 279 -3.28 -12.96 -22.64
N MET A 280 -4.11 -13.31 -21.69
CA MET A 280 -4.86 -12.39 -20.85
C MET A 280 -4.36 -12.47 -19.41
N LEU A 281 -4.06 -11.32 -18.80
CA LEU A 281 -3.77 -11.21 -17.38
C LEU A 281 -5.07 -11.23 -16.58
N LEU A 282 -5.27 -12.23 -15.75
CA LEU A 282 -6.43 -12.30 -14.86
C LEU A 282 -6.05 -11.78 -13.48
N VAL A 283 -6.75 -10.75 -13.02
CA VAL A 283 -6.56 -10.15 -11.70
C VAL A 283 -7.70 -10.53 -10.75
N GLN A 284 -7.44 -10.50 -9.45
CA GLN A 284 -8.45 -10.73 -8.43
C GLN A 284 -9.47 -9.58 -8.36
N PRO A 285 -10.70 -9.82 -7.85
CA PRO A 285 -11.70 -8.76 -7.69
C PRO A 285 -11.20 -7.54 -6.88
N ARG A 286 -10.36 -7.77 -5.86
CA ARG A 286 -9.76 -6.67 -5.07
C ARG A 286 -8.84 -5.79 -5.90
N ASP A 287 -8.10 -6.39 -6.84
CA ASP A 287 -7.17 -5.67 -7.69
C ASP A 287 -7.93 -4.86 -8.75
N ALA A 288 -8.99 -5.44 -9.33
CA ALA A 288 -9.89 -4.74 -10.23
C ALA A 288 -10.59 -3.55 -9.55
N TYR A 289 -10.97 -3.70 -8.26
CA TYR A 289 -11.52 -2.61 -7.46
C TYR A 289 -10.51 -1.50 -7.26
N LEU A 290 -9.24 -1.84 -6.94
CA LEU A 290 -8.14 -0.89 -6.82
C LEU A 290 -7.88 -0.16 -8.14
N LEU A 291 -7.75 -0.87 -9.25
CA LEU A 291 -7.49 -0.28 -10.56
C LEU A 291 -8.60 0.69 -10.99
N ARG A 292 -9.84 0.33 -10.71
CA ARG A 292 -10.97 1.24 -10.97
C ARG A 292 -10.92 2.47 -10.08
N ALA A 293 -10.63 2.32 -8.81
CA ALA A 293 -10.48 3.43 -7.87
C ALA A 293 -9.37 4.40 -8.29
N LEU A 294 -8.23 3.89 -8.76
CA LEU A 294 -7.12 4.70 -9.25
C LEU A 294 -7.52 5.57 -10.45
N HIS A 295 -8.21 4.99 -11.44
CA HIS A 295 -8.72 5.75 -12.57
C HIS A 295 -9.78 6.78 -12.17
N LEU A 296 -10.60 6.48 -11.16
CA LEU A 296 -11.56 7.45 -10.61
C LEU A 296 -10.87 8.59 -9.85
N ALA A 297 -9.78 8.30 -9.15
CA ALA A 297 -8.99 9.31 -8.45
C ALA A 297 -8.28 10.27 -9.41
N ASP A 298 -7.75 9.73 -10.51
CA ASP A 298 -7.04 10.49 -11.53
C ASP A 298 -7.41 9.96 -12.93
N ALA A 299 -8.24 10.71 -13.65
CA ALA A 299 -8.67 10.36 -15.00
C ALA A 299 -7.53 10.35 -16.04
N ALA A 300 -6.38 10.92 -15.73
CA ALA A 300 -5.19 10.80 -16.59
C ALA A 300 -4.51 9.42 -16.46
N MET A 301 -4.79 8.68 -15.39
CA MET A 301 -4.35 7.31 -15.27
C MET A 301 -5.15 6.39 -16.21
N ASP A 302 -4.44 5.52 -16.88
CA ASP A 302 -5.06 4.54 -17.78
C ASP A 302 -6.10 3.66 -17.04
N ASN A 303 -7.25 3.48 -17.64
CA ASN A 303 -8.25 2.52 -17.15
C ASN A 303 -7.86 1.11 -17.56
N LEU A 304 -6.91 0.53 -16.83
CA LEU A 304 -6.34 -0.77 -17.17
C LEU A 304 -7.41 -1.86 -17.31
N MET A 305 -8.47 -1.81 -16.51
CA MET A 305 -9.54 -2.80 -16.59
C MET A 305 -10.37 -2.75 -17.91
N GLU A 306 -10.22 -1.71 -18.73
CA GLU A 306 -10.84 -1.62 -20.06
C GLU A 306 -9.93 -2.11 -21.18
N ARG A 307 -8.66 -2.43 -20.90
CA ARG A 307 -7.77 -3.01 -21.91
C ARG A 307 -8.17 -4.45 -22.23
N GLN A 308 -7.86 -4.89 -23.44
CA GLN A 308 -8.22 -6.25 -23.91
C GLN A 308 -7.38 -7.34 -23.24
N GLU A 309 -6.17 -6.99 -22.83
CA GLU A 309 -5.18 -7.89 -22.25
C GLU A 309 -5.42 -8.21 -20.76
N ILE A 310 -6.46 -7.62 -20.13
CA ILE A 310 -6.77 -7.83 -18.72
C ILE A 310 -8.20 -8.33 -18.51
N GLY A 311 -8.38 -9.26 -17.62
CA GLY A 311 -9.67 -9.81 -17.21
C GLY A 311 -9.76 -10.06 -15.73
N LEU A 312 -10.91 -10.49 -15.26
CA LEU A 312 -11.19 -10.79 -13.87
C LEU A 312 -11.14 -12.31 -13.65
N TYR A 313 -10.42 -12.75 -12.62
CA TYR A 313 -10.51 -14.12 -12.14
C TYR A 313 -11.76 -14.27 -11.25
N ASP A 314 -12.59 -15.25 -11.56
CA ASP A 314 -13.76 -15.57 -10.75
C ASP A 314 -13.37 -16.54 -9.63
N ASP A 315 -12.93 -15.99 -8.51
CA ASP A 315 -12.76 -16.75 -7.27
C ASP A 315 -14.15 -17.14 -6.70
N PRO A 316 -14.49 -18.45 -6.67
CA PRO A 316 -15.81 -18.90 -6.23
C PRO A 316 -16.03 -18.61 -4.74
N LYS A 317 -16.84 -17.60 -4.41
CA LYS A 317 -17.25 -17.28 -3.04
C LYS A 317 -18.74 -17.53 -2.82
N LEU A 318 -19.08 -18.19 -1.72
CA LEU A 318 -20.49 -18.39 -1.32
C LEU A 318 -21.21 -17.06 -1.04
N ILE A 319 -20.51 -16.13 -0.41
CA ILE A 319 -21.07 -14.83 -0.01
C ILE A 319 -20.06 -13.73 -0.36
N PRO A 320 -20.11 -13.17 -1.57
CA PRO A 320 -19.23 -12.05 -1.93
C PRO A 320 -19.62 -10.77 -1.17
N SER A 321 -18.64 -9.95 -0.83
CA SER A 321 -18.81 -8.63 -0.26
C SER A 321 -19.54 -7.68 -1.23
N ASN A 322 -20.01 -6.54 -0.75
CA ASN A 322 -20.77 -5.61 -1.60
C ASN A 322 -19.90 -5.04 -2.75
N TRP A 323 -18.69 -4.62 -2.43
CA TRP A 323 -17.73 -4.13 -3.43
C TRP A 323 -17.35 -5.21 -4.46
N GLU A 324 -17.23 -6.49 -4.04
CA GLU A 324 -16.96 -7.60 -4.96
C GLU A 324 -18.12 -7.81 -5.96
N LYS A 325 -19.36 -7.72 -5.48
CA LYS A 325 -20.55 -7.83 -6.36
C LYS A 325 -20.55 -6.75 -7.43
N LEU A 326 -20.22 -5.51 -7.06
CA LEU A 326 -20.13 -4.38 -7.99
C LEU A 326 -19.05 -4.62 -9.05
N VAL A 327 -17.87 -5.07 -8.64
CA VAL A 327 -16.76 -5.40 -9.56
C VAL A 327 -17.15 -6.53 -10.50
N ARG A 328 -17.68 -7.65 -9.98
CA ARG A 328 -18.10 -8.81 -10.77
C ARG A 328 -19.20 -8.48 -11.77
N GLU A 329 -20.16 -7.65 -11.38
CA GLU A 329 -21.23 -7.20 -12.28
C GLU A 329 -20.65 -6.32 -13.39
N ARG A 330 -19.81 -5.35 -13.06
CA ARG A 330 -19.22 -4.41 -14.01
C ARG A 330 -18.37 -5.10 -15.07
N TYR A 331 -17.58 -6.11 -14.66
CA TYR A 331 -16.63 -6.80 -15.54
C TYR A 331 -17.09 -8.20 -15.94
N ARG A 332 -18.39 -8.51 -15.84
CA ARG A 332 -18.97 -9.83 -16.12
C ARG A 332 -18.55 -10.39 -17.49
N SER A 333 -18.49 -9.56 -18.53
CA SER A 333 -18.15 -9.98 -19.90
C SER A 333 -16.71 -10.44 -20.10
N ARG A 334 -15.84 -10.16 -19.12
CA ARG A 334 -14.41 -10.52 -19.12
C ARG A 334 -13.97 -11.22 -17.83
N THR A 335 -14.89 -11.97 -17.25
CA THR A 335 -14.67 -12.77 -16.04
C THR A 335 -14.48 -14.23 -16.42
N PHE A 336 -13.42 -14.84 -15.92
CA PHE A 336 -13.02 -16.21 -16.23
C PHE A 336 -12.83 -17.00 -14.94
N GLY A 337 -13.53 -18.11 -14.80
CA GLY A 337 -13.42 -18.99 -13.65
C GLY A 337 -12.42 -20.13 -13.87
N PRO A 338 -12.22 -20.96 -12.85
CA PRO A 338 -11.25 -22.08 -12.89
C PRO A 338 -11.48 -23.04 -14.08
N LEU A 339 -12.72 -23.28 -14.50
CA LEU A 339 -13.03 -24.16 -15.62
C LEU A 339 -12.54 -23.62 -16.96
N GLN A 340 -12.70 -22.31 -17.20
CA GLN A 340 -12.21 -21.67 -18.42
C GLN A 340 -10.68 -21.65 -18.44
N VAL A 341 -10.06 -21.30 -17.32
CA VAL A 341 -8.59 -21.32 -17.19
C VAL A 341 -8.02 -22.70 -17.42
N ARG A 342 -8.67 -23.75 -16.89
CA ARG A 342 -8.29 -25.13 -17.16
C ARG A 342 -8.38 -25.50 -18.62
N ALA A 343 -9.46 -25.10 -19.31
CA ALA A 343 -9.72 -25.46 -20.70
C ALA A 343 -8.64 -24.92 -21.64
N ASP A 344 -8.06 -23.74 -21.33
CA ASP A 344 -7.01 -23.12 -22.13
C ASP A 344 -5.98 -22.44 -21.23
N ARG A 345 -5.12 -23.24 -20.59
CA ARG A 345 -4.09 -22.75 -19.64
C ARG A 345 -3.09 -21.81 -20.29
N GLY A 346 -2.82 -22.00 -21.58
CA GLY A 346 -1.90 -21.19 -22.35
C GLY A 346 -2.39 -19.78 -22.64
N ALA A 347 -3.70 -19.54 -22.56
CA ALA A 347 -4.29 -18.23 -22.81
C ALA A 347 -4.21 -17.26 -21.63
N PHE A 348 -3.77 -17.68 -20.46
CA PHE A 348 -3.86 -16.87 -19.25
C PHE A 348 -2.54 -16.70 -18.51
N ILE A 349 -2.42 -15.54 -17.86
CA ILE A 349 -1.47 -15.26 -16.77
C ILE A 349 -2.33 -14.91 -15.55
N LEU A 350 -2.14 -15.59 -14.41
CA LEU A 350 -2.86 -15.29 -13.18
C LEU A 350 -2.03 -14.36 -12.31
N ALA A 351 -2.54 -13.18 -12.00
CA ALA A 351 -1.94 -12.25 -11.04
C ALA A 351 -2.29 -12.68 -9.62
N PHE A 352 -1.58 -13.68 -9.10
CA PHE A 352 -1.78 -14.23 -7.77
C PHE A 352 -0.57 -14.00 -6.89
N SER A 353 -0.80 -13.47 -5.70
CA SER A 353 0.22 -13.38 -4.65
C SER A 353 0.32 -14.70 -3.86
N LEU A 354 1.29 -14.79 -2.97
CA LEU A 354 1.42 -15.94 -2.06
C LEU A 354 0.12 -16.24 -1.29
N THR A 355 -0.65 -15.20 -0.93
CA THR A 355 -1.92 -15.35 -0.21
C THR A 355 -3.03 -15.98 -1.05
N ASP A 356 -2.88 -15.98 -2.37
CA ASP A 356 -3.85 -16.53 -3.32
C ASP A 356 -3.48 -17.96 -3.77
N THR A 357 -2.37 -18.53 -3.27
CA THR A 357 -1.96 -19.91 -3.60
C THR A 357 -3.02 -20.96 -3.28
N PRO A 358 -3.91 -20.83 -2.26
CA PRO A 358 -5.01 -21.77 -2.08
C PRO A 358 -5.94 -21.87 -3.28
N ASP A 359 -6.13 -20.81 -4.07
CA ASP A 359 -6.97 -20.81 -5.27
C ASP A 359 -6.37 -21.67 -6.38
N LEU A 360 -5.05 -21.92 -6.35
CA LEU A 360 -4.38 -22.84 -7.26
C LEU A 360 -4.77 -24.29 -7.01
N LEU A 361 -5.31 -24.66 -5.84
CA LEU A 361 -5.81 -26.01 -5.56
C LEU A 361 -7.00 -26.36 -6.45
N ASP A 362 -7.90 -25.42 -6.70
CA ASP A 362 -9.03 -25.63 -7.58
C ASP A 362 -8.55 -25.92 -9.00
N LEU A 363 -7.55 -25.20 -9.47
CA LEU A 363 -6.92 -25.44 -10.76
C LEU A 363 -6.20 -26.77 -10.81
N ALA A 364 -5.44 -27.14 -9.79
CA ALA A 364 -4.74 -28.43 -9.70
C ALA A 364 -5.71 -29.61 -9.64
N PHE A 365 -6.76 -29.52 -8.82
CA PHE A 365 -7.82 -30.54 -8.74
C PHE A 365 -8.52 -30.71 -10.09
N LEU A 366 -8.88 -29.64 -10.74
CA LEU A 366 -9.53 -29.67 -12.04
C LEU A 366 -8.61 -30.19 -13.15
N THR A 367 -7.28 -30.04 -13.02
CA THR A 367 -6.32 -30.53 -14.02
C THR A 367 -5.96 -32.00 -13.86
N GLY A 368 -6.48 -32.70 -12.83
CA GLY A 368 -6.20 -34.12 -12.60
C GLY A 368 -4.74 -34.43 -12.31
N GLY A 369 -3.97 -33.43 -11.82
CA GLY A 369 -2.53 -33.56 -11.57
C GLY A 369 -1.65 -33.47 -12.82
N GLU A 370 -2.20 -33.25 -14.01
CA GLU A 370 -1.43 -32.88 -15.21
C GLU A 370 -0.93 -31.43 -15.03
N GLY A 371 0.14 -31.31 -14.24
CA GLY A 371 0.80 -30.08 -13.90
C GLY A 371 1.66 -29.54 -15.04
N GLY A 372 2.24 -28.43 -14.81
CA GLY A 372 3.21 -27.76 -15.66
C GLY A 372 2.78 -26.31 -15.91
N GLY A 373 3.74 -25.46 -15.76
CA GLY A 373 3.58 -24.02 -15.89
C GLY A 373 4.72 -23.32 -15.19
N ALA A 374 4.65 -22.01 -15.12
CA ALA A 374 5.61 -21.18 -14.41
C ALA A 374 4.94 -20.38 -13.30
N TYR A 375 5.58 -20.31 -12.15
CA TYR A 375 5.29 -19.37 -11.09
C TYR A 375 6.40 -18.33 -11.06
N ILE A 376 6.12 -17.12 -11.48
CA ILE A 376 7.10 -16.03 -11.58
C ILE A 376 6.98 -15.18 -10.33
N PHE A 377 7.95 -15.31 -9.43
CA PHE A 377 8.06 -14.46 -8.25
C PHE A 377 8.70 -13.13 -8.64
N SER A 378 7.89 -12.09 -8.70
CA SER A 378 8.26 -10.72 -9.08
C SER A 378 8.02 -9.74 -7.92
N ASN A 379 8.28 -10.20 -6.70
CA ASN A 379 8.01 -9.51 -5.45
C ASN A 379 9.32 -9.24 -4.67
N SER A 380 9.24 -8.49 -3.57
CA SER A 380 10.37 -8.15 -2.72
C SER A 380 10.97 -9.37 -2.00
N GLN A 381 12.23 -9.26 -1.61
CA GLN A 381 12.85 -10.22 -0.71
C GLN A 381 12.14 -10.22 0.65
N ALA A 382 12.16 -11.37 1.33
CA ALA A 382 11.71 -11.46 2.71
C ALA A 382 12.50 -10.48 3.59
N TYR A 383 11.81 -9.66 4.34
CA TYR A 383 12.36 -8.64 5.23
C TYR A 383 12.41 -9.10 6.70
N ASP A 384 11.70 -10.19 7.04
CA ASP A 384 11.70 -10.80 8.36
C ASP A 384 11.68 -12.34 8.28
N ASP A 385 11.76 -12.99 9.45
CA ASP A 385 11.78 -14.44 9.54
C ASP A 385 10.45 -15.09 9.13
N GLU A 386 9.32 -14.42 9.33
CA GLU A 386 7.99 -14.91 8.96
C GLU A 386 7.84 -14.94 7.44
N ALA A 387 8.18 -13.85 6.78
CA ALA A 387 8.21 -13.77 5.32
C ALA A 387 9.20 -14.78 4.71
N ALA A 388 10.34 -15.06 5.37
CA ALA A 388 11.27 -16.09 4.93
C ALA A 388 10.67 -17.49 4.99
N VAL A 389 9.87 -17.81 6.01
CA VAL A 389 9.13 -19.08 6.11
C VAL A 389 8.08 -19.18 5.01
N ASP A 390 7.40 -18.08 4.68
CA ASP A 390 6.39 -18.07 3.63
C ASP A 390 6.98 -18.33 2.24
N LEU A 391 8.18 -17.85 1.96
CA LEU A 391 8.87 -18.20 0.71
C LEU A 391 9.21 -19.70 0.62
N VAL A 392 9.54 -20.36 1.73
CA VAL A 392 9.74 -21.82 1.76
C VAL A 392 8.40 -22.55 1.57
N ARG A 393 7.30 -22.05 2.11
CA ARG A 393 5.96 -22.57 1.85
C ARG A 393 5.61 -22.45 0.37
N LEU A 394 5.89 -21.30 -0.25
CA LEU A 394 5.69 -21.11 -1.68
C LEU A 394 6.47 -22.12 -2.52
N TRP A 395 7.75 -22.37 -2.18
CA TRP A 395 8.53 -23.42 -2.82
C TRP A 395 7.82 -24.79 -2.76
N ASN A 396 7.36 -25.18 -1.57
CA ASN A 396 6.64 -26.43 -1.41
C ASN A 396 5.35 -26.50 -2.23
N TRP A 397 4.59 -25.40 -2.29
CA TRP A 397 3.39 -25.29 -3.12
C TRP A 397 3.71 -25.49 -4.60
N THR A 398 4.70 -24.77 -5.13
CA THR A 398 5.07 -24.84 -6.55
C THR A 398 5.54 -26.24 -6.93
N GLN A 399 6.33 -26.91 -6.05
CA GLN A 399 6.75 -28.30 -6.29
C GLN A 399 5.57 -29.28 -6.34
N ASN A 400 4.64 -29.15 -5.39
CA ASN A 400 3.45 -30.03 -5.35
C ASN A 400 2.48 -29.77 -6.51
N LEU A 401 2.44 -28.57 -7.06
CA LEU A 401 1.61 -28.20 -8.20
C LEU A 401 2.32 -28.45 -9.55
N GLY A 402 3.59 -28.87 -9.55
CA GLY A 402 4.37 -29.06 -10.76
C GLY A 402 4.69 -27.76 -11.51
N LEU A 403 4.74 -26.63 -10.82
CA LEU A 403 5.07 -25.32 -11.39
C LEU A 403 6.57 -25.07 -11.26
N GLU A 404 7.19 -24.60 -12.34
CA GLU A 404 8.56 -24.08 -12.30
C GLU A 404 8.59 -22.76 -11.54
N LEU A 405 9.34 -22.69 -10.45
CA LEU A 405 9.49 -21.46 -9.68
C LEU A 405 10.61 -20.59 -10.28
N VAL A 406 10.24 -19.45 -10.79
CA VAL A 406 11.14 -18.46 -11.42
C VAL A 406 11.28 -17.24 -10.50
N GLY A 407 12.45 -16.64 -10.42
CA GLY A 407 12.72 -15.46 -9.57
C GLY A 407 13.14 -15.79 -8.14
N LEU A 408 13.06 -17.07 -7.74
CA LEU A 408 13.54 -17.57 -6.46
C LEU A 408 14.40 -18.83 -6.64
N ARG A 409 15.40 -19.01 -5.78
CA ARG A 409 16.23 -20.22 -5.72
C ARG A 409 16.21 -20.81 -4.31
N PRO A 410 16.03 -22.14 -4.16
CA PRO A 410 16.11 -22.79 -2.87
C PRO A 410 17.54 -22.82 -2.34
N GLU A 411 17.70 -22.57 -1.05
CA GLU A 411 18.92 -22.84 -0.30
C GLU A 411 18.69 -24.06 0.61
N VAL A 412 19.51 -25.09 0.42
CA VAL A 412 19.44 -26.31 1.18
C VAL A 412 20.32 -26.17 2.43
N GLY A 413 19.73 -26.33 3.60
CA GLY A 413 20.43 -26.22 4.88
C GLY A 413 20.65 -27.56 5.57
N GLY A 414 21.84 -27.72 6.17
CA GLY A 414 22.20 -28.85 7.03
C GLY A 414 22.26 -30.21 6.33
N GLU A 415 22.44 -31.27 7.14
CA GLU A 415 22.51 -32.67 6.67
C GLU A 415 21.14 -33.24 6.21
N SER A 416 20.06 -32.52 6.45
CA SER A 416 18.69 -33.00 6.15
C SER A 416 18.30 -32.90 4.68
N GLY A 417 19.07 -32.16 3.85
CA GLY A 417 18.73 -31.92 2.45
C GLY A 417 17.43 -31.13 2.23
N ARG A 418 16.87 -30.51 3.27
CA ARG A 418 15.65 -29.73 3.19
C ARG A 418 15.93 -28.29 2.79
N VAL A 419 15.03 -27.70 2.02
CA VAL A 419 15.04 -26.25 1.75
C VAL A 419 14.68 -25.52 3.04
N THR A 420 15.57 -24.68 3.51
CA THR A 420 15.40 -23.91 4.75
C THR A 420 15.27 -22.41 4.49
N ARG A 421 15.67 -21.96 3.30
CA ARG A 421 15.61 -20.55 2.89
C ARG A 421 15.43 -20.45 1.38
N MET A 422 14.88 -19.33 0.95
CA MET A 422 14.82 -18.97 -0.47
C MET A 422 15.65 -17.72 -0.70
N LYS A 423 16.33 -17.66 -1.84
CA LYS A 423 17.08 -16.49 -2.28
C LYS A 423 16.46 -15.90 -3.54
N VAL A 424 16.26 -14.58 -3.53
CA VAL A 424 15.75 -13.86 -4.70
C VAL A 424 16.79 -13.87 -5.81
N VAL A 425 16.34 -14.14 -7.03
CA VAL A 425 17.15 -14.06 -8.25
C VAL A 425 17.05 -12.61 -8.77
N PRO A 426 18.18 -11.92 -8.94
CA PRO A 426 18.17 -10.56 -9.49
C PRO A 426 17.50 -10.49 -10.87
N GLY A 427 16.87 -9.35 -11.17
CA GLY A 427 16.24 -9.11 -12.47
C GLY A 427 14.76 -9.46 -12.56
N TYR A 428 14.15 -10.05 -11.54
CA TYR A 428 12.70 -10.32 -11.50
C TYR A 428 11.93 -9.37 -10.61
N HIS A 429 12.61 -8.58 -9.81
CA HIS A 429 12.03 -7.55 -8.95
C HIS A 429 12.91 -6.32 -8.90
N ALA A 430 12.34 -5.14 -9.08
CA ALA A 430 12.96 -3.86 -8.80
C ALA A 430 12.35 -3.30 -7.50
N SER A 431 13.21 -2.75 -6.64
CA SER A 431 12.78 -2.20 -5.36
C SER A 431 11.87 -0.99 -5.52
N GLY A 432 10.94 -0.81 -4.57
CA GLY A 432 10.17 0.42 -4.43
C GLY A 432 10.97 1.60 -3.86
N HIS A 433 12.17 1.34 -3.30
CA HIS A 433 13.01 2.33 -2.64
C HIS A 433 14.33 2.54 -3.38
N ALA A 434 14.83 3.76 -3.29
CA ALA A 434 16.11 4.17 -3.82
C ALA A 434 17.30 3.49 -3.11
N GLY A 435 18.40 3.29 -3.82
CA GLY A 435 19.65 2.83 -3.23
C GLY A 435 20.45 3.95 -2.57
N ALA A 436 21.50 3.56 -1.83
CA ALA A 436 22.32 4.50 -1.07
C ALA A 436 22.90 5.64 -1.94
N ASP A 437 23.41 5.31 -3.12
CA ASP A 437 24.01 6.29 -4.02
C ASP A 437 23.00 7.30 -4.58
N GLU A 438 21.80 6.82 -4.93
CA GLU A 438 20.70 7.65 -5.42
C GLU A 438 20.21 8.61 -4.32
N LEU A 439 20.03 8.11 -3.09
CA LEU A 439 19.64 8.94 -1.93
C LEU A 439 20.70 9.97 -1.58
N ALA A 440 21.98 9.59 -1.59
CA ALA A 440 23.07 10.52 -1.33
C ALA A 440 23.13 11.63 -2.38
N GLU A 441 22.97 11.28 -3.67
CA GLU A 441 22.90 12.27 -4.75
C GLU A 441 21.69 13.19 -4.63
N PHE A 442 20.52 12.64 -4.26
CA PHE A 442 19.32 13.43 -3.98
C PHE A 442 19.58 14.48 -2.90
N VAL A 443 20.13 14.08 -1.74
CA VAL A 443 20.42 14.99 -0.64
C VAL A 443 21.48 16.03 -1.03
N ARG A 444 22.52 15.64 -1.80
CA ARG A 444 23.54 16.59 -2.30
C ARG A 444 22.95 17.61 -3.27
N ARG A 445 21.95 17.27 -4.06
CA ARG A 445 21.26 18.23 -4.96
C ARG A 445 20.35 19.16 -4.18
N VAL A 446 19.59 18.64 -3.21
CA VAL A 446 18.71 19.45 -2.35
C VAL A 446 19.51 20.44 -1.51
N ARG A 447 20.65 20.06 -0.97
CA ARG A 447 21.51 20.86 -0.09
C ARG A 447 20.74 21.47 1.09
N PRO A 448 20.03 20.65 1.89
CA PRO A 448 19.38 21.16 3.09
C PRO A 448 20.45 21.66 4.09
N ALA A 449 20.08 22.62 4.95
CA ALA A 449 20.98 23.00 6.05
C ALA A 449 21.17 21.81 7.00
N ARG A 450 20.11 21.03 7.23
CA ARG A 450 20.12 19.87 8.11
C ARG A 450 19.40 18.68 7.48
N LEU A 451 20.02 17.49 7.56
CA LEU A 451 19.39 16.21 7.25
C LEU A 451 18.95 15.52 8.54
N ILE A 452 17.69 15.07 8.57
CA ILE A 452 17.12 14.24 9.63
C ILE A 452 16.76 12.89 9.03
N PRO A 453 17.58 11.84 9.25
CA PRO A 453 17.29 10.50 8.75
C PRO A 453 16.02 9.93 9.40
N ILE A 454 15.13 9.41 8.57
CA ILE A 454 13.91 8.72 8.97
C ILE A 454 13.78 7.43 8.18
N HIS A 455 12.86 6.53 8.58
CA HIS A 455 12.53 5.31 7.86
C HIS A 455 13.80 4.52 7.46
N THR A 456 14.67 4.25 8.45
CA THR A 456 15.96 3.59 8.22
C THR A 456 16.46 2.86 9.46
N ASP A 457 17.02 1.65 9.25
CA ASP A 457 17.74 0.89 10.30
C ASP A 457 19.18 1.37 10.48
N LEU A 458 19.69 2.20 9.57
CA LEU A 458 21.08 2.63 9.53
C LEU A 458 21.23 4.15 9.45
N PRO A 459 20.66 4.93 10.39
CA PRO A 459 20.71 6.39 10.30
C PRO A 459 22.14 6.94 10.32
N GLY A 460 23.08 6.27 10.98
CA GLY A 460 24.49 6.67 11.04
C GLY A 460 25.25 6.56 9.68
N ARG A 461 24.73 5.75 8.73
CA ARG A 461 25.36 5.59 7.41
C ARG A 461 25.38 6.90 6.60
N TRP A 462 24.48 7.81 6.88
CA TRP A 462 24.43 9.10 6.23
C TRP A 462 25.70 9.93 6.41
N ALA A 463 26.40 9.79 7.56
CA ALA A 463 27.66 10.50 7.80
C ALA A 463 28.74 10.13 6.77
N GLU A 464 28.83 8.85 6.41
CA GLU A 464 29.77 8.38 5.39
C GLU A 464 29.33 8.82 3.98
N LEU A 465 28.05 8.69 3.68
CA LEU A 465 27.49 9.02 2.35
C LEU A 465 27.60 10.50 2.03
N LEU A 466 27.56 11.38 3.04
CA LEU A 466 27.63 12.84 2.87
C LEU A 466 28.97 13.43 3.31
N GLU A 467 30.01 12.60 3.47
CA GLU A 467 31.35 13.09 3.79
C GLU A 467 31.80 14.19 2.79
N GLY A 468 32.38 15.26 3.32
CA GLY A 468 32.85 16.42 2.54
C GLY A 468 31.74 17.42 2.15
N THR A 469 30.48 17.25 2.62
CA THR A 469 29.41 18.26 2.50
C THR A 469 29.31 19.10 3.76
N GLU A 470 28.67 20.28 3.65
CA GLU A 470 28.36 21.17 4.79
C GLU A 470 27.01 20.84 5.45
N ILE A 471 26.37 19.73 5.08
CA ILE A 471 25.05 19.32 5.56
C ILE A 471 25.17 18.79 6.99
N GLU A 472 24.50 19.43 7.95
CA GLU A 472 24.42 18.91 9.32
C GLU A 472 23.51 17.68 9.37
N ILE A 473 23.95 16.59 10.02
CA ILE A 473 23.16 15.39 10.19
C ILE A 473 22.70 15.33 11.65
N THR A 474 21.40 15.34 11.87
CA THR A 474 20.79 15.21 13.19
C THR A 474 20.05 13.89 13.28
N LEU A 475 20.55 12.95 14.09
CA LEU A 475 19.88 11.69 14.32
C LEU A 475 18.68 11.92 15.26
N PRO A 476 17.47 11.50 14.85
CA PRO A 476 16.30 11.64 15.72
C PRO A 476 16.39 10.66 16.88
N GLU A 477 16.05 11.15 18.07
CA GLU A 477 15.84 10.31 19.26
C GLU A 477 14.35 10.25 19.55
N TYR A 478 13.88 9.08 19.95
CA TYR A 478 12.47 8.87 20.25
C TYR A 478 11.99 9.81 21.38
N GLY A 479 10.93 10.57 21.10
CA GLY A 479 10.34 11.51 22.06
C GLY A 479 11.15 12.78 22.32
N ALA A 480 12.32 12.97 21.69
CA ALA A 480 13.14 14.16 21.85
C ALA A 480 12.80 15.22 20.76
N PRO A 481 12.53 16.47 21.13
CA PRO A 481 12.28 17.52 20.16
C PRO A 481 13.57 17.96 19.45
N ILE A 482 13.53 18.10 18.13
CA ILE A 482 14.62 18.68 17.33
C ILE A 482 14.31 20.16 17.10
N ARG A 483 15.16 21.04 17.57
CA ARG A 483 15.05 22.48 17.32
C ARG A 483 15.73 22.85 16.00
N LEU A 484 15.04 23.60 15.16
CA LEU A 484 15.52 24.00 13.85
C LEU A 484 16.16 25.40 13.80
N ALA A 485 16.03 26.15 14.87
CA ALA A 485 16.64 27.49 15.05
C ALA A 485 17.20 27.65 16.44
#